data_b3af4e68badfeab003e7c6686ceda62d
#
_entry.id   b3af4e68badfeab003e7c6686ceda62d
#
_cell.length_a   1.000
_cell.length_b   1.000
_cell.length_c   1.000
_cell.angle_alpha   90.00
_cell.angle_beta   90.00
_cell.angle_gamma   90.00
#
_symmetry.space_group_name_H-M   'P 1'
#
loop_
_entity.id
_entity.type
_entity.pdbx_description
1 polymer ?
#
loop_
_entity_poly.entity_id
_entity_poly.type
_entity_poly.pdbx_seq_one_letter_code
_entity_poly.pdbx_strand_id
1 'polypeptide(L)'
;LKSPPHKLINESEFVMTTYGAVHRFAWITERDWDMVVLDEAQAIKNAGTKQTRAVKTLKARHRLALTGTPIENSLGDLWSLFDFLSPGLLGDLKTFERFVRPTENQEHMKRWGAVRKLVRPFILRRLKTDRSVIADLPDKTEFSTECFLSRRQAALYQKTVQEFEATLK
;
A
#
# COMPACT_ATOMS: atom_id res chain seq x y z
N LEU A 1 16.66 -15.85 -13.78
CA LEU A 1 15.88 -15.28 -14.89
C LEU A 1 16.80 -14.33 -15.65
N LYS A 2 17.06 -14.61 -16.94
CA LYS A 2 17.83 -13.71 -17.80
C LYS A 2 16.99 -12.46 -18.08
N SER A 3 17.62 -11.29 -18.15
CA SER A 3 16.95 -10.08 -18.62
C SER A 3 16.34 -10.34 -20.00
N PRO A 4 15.13 -9.88 -20.28
CA PRO A 4 14.55 -10.02 -21.62
C PRO A 4 15.45 -9.30 -22.65
N PRO A 5 15.48 -9.76 -23.88
CA PRO A 5 16.28 -9.13 -24.95
C PRO A 5 15.87 -7.65 -25.07
N HIS A 6 16.84 -6.74 -25.02
CA HIS A 6 16.60 -5.29 -25.13
C HIS A 6 15.73 -4.91 -26.34
N LYS A 7 15.82 -5.66 -27.43
CA LYS A 7 15.01 -5.47 -28.65
C LYS A 7 13.52 -5.62 -28.37
N LEU A 8 13.08 -6.69 -27.68
CA LEU A 8 11.68 -6.93 -27.35
C LEU A 8 11.09 -5.83 -26.45
N ILE A 9 11.88 -5.30 -25.53
CA ILE A 9 11.42 -4.25 -24.62
C ILE A 9 11.23 -2.93 -25.37
N ASN A 10 12.13 -2.61 -26.32
CA ASN A 10 12.06 -1.37 -27.09
C ASN A 10 10.92 -1.36 -28.12
N GLU A 11 10.51 -2.53 -28.59
CA GLU A 11 9.42 -2.72 -29.53
C GLU A 11 8.06 -2.90 -28.81
N SER A 12 8.05 -3.01 -27.47
CA SER A 12 6.82 -3.22 -26.70
C SER A 12 6.22 -1.91 -26.26
N GLU A 13 4.94 -1.71 -26.55
CA GLU A 13 4.16 -0.57 -26.04
C GLU A 13 3.79 -0.73 -24.56
N PHE A 14 3.72 -1.98 -24.09
CA PHE A 14 3.31 -2.34 -22.74
C PHE A 14 4.22 -3.40 -22.13
N VAL A 15 4.69 -3.18 -20.90
CA VAL A 15 5.53 -4.11 -20.15
C VAL A 15 4.90 -4.43 -18.81
N MET A 16 4.55 -5.70 -18.60
CA MET A 16 4.05 -6.18 -17.32
C MET A 16 5.17 -6.86 -16.54
N THR A 17 5.30 -6.53 -15.26
CA THR A 17 6.35 -7.08 -14.39
C THR A 17 5.87 -7.20 -12.94
N THR A 18 6.69 -7.80 -12.10
CA THR A 18 6.41 -7.91 -10.66
C THR A 18 7.24 -6.91 -9.86
N TYR A 19 6.78 -6.56 -8.67
CA TYR A 19 7.53 -5.71 -7.73
C TYR A 19 8.95 -6.23 -7.45
N GLY A 20 9.10 -7.55 -7.29
CA GLY A 20 10.40 -8.18 -7.08
C GLY A 20 11.35 -8.07 -8.27
N ALA A 21 10.82 -8.01 -9.51
CA ALA A 21 11.62 -7.81 -10.71
C ALA A 21 12.16 -6.38 -10.82
N VAL A 22 11.38 -5.37 -10.43
CA VAL A 22 11.83 -3.97 -10.41
C VAL A 22 13.10 -3.79 -9.59
N HIS A 23 13.16 -4.42 -8.43
CA HIS A 23 14.34 -4.38 -7.57
C HIS A 23 15.53 -5.17 -8.16
N ARG A 24 15.26 -6.20 -8.96
CA ARG A 24 16.28 -7.16 -9.43
C ARG A 24 16.93 -6.74 -10.75
N PHE A 25 16.19 -6.05 -11.61
CA PHE A 25 16.62 -5.74 -12.96
C PHE A 25 16.78 -4.24 -13.16
N ALA A 26 18.03 -3.77 -13.22
CA ALA A 26 18.36 -2.34 -13.31
C ALA A 26 17.75 -1.66 -14.53
N TRP A 27 17.62 -2.34 -15.68
CA TRP A 27 17.06 -1.78 -16.90
C TRP A 27 15.63 -1.21 -16.69
N ILE A 28 14.86 -1.74 -15.72
CA ILE A 28 13.49 -1.26 -15.42
C ILE A 28 13.54 0.13 -14.79
N THR A 29 14.51 0.38 -13.90
CA THR A 29 14.65 1.67 -13.20
C THR A 29 15.47 2.70 -13.97
N GLU A 30 16.29 2.26 -14.93
CA GLU A 30 17.11 3.13 -15.77
C GLU A 30 16.33 3.74 -16.95
N ARG A 31 15.27 3.05 -17.39
CA ARG A 31 14.42 3.49 -18.51
C ARG A 31 13.45 4.58 -18.08
N ASP A 32 13.20 5.52 -19.01
CA ASP A 32 12.13 6.50 -18.89
C ASP A 32 10.81 5.88 -19.39
N TRP A 33 9.80 5.90 -18.54
CA TRP A 33 8.46 5.38 -18.83
C TRP A 33 7.50 6.54 -19.07
N ASP A 34 6.58 6.38 -20.00
CA ASP A 34 5.50 7.36 -20.16
C ASP A 34 4.52 7.23 -18.97
N MET A 35 4.13 6.00 -18.63
CA MET A 35 3.25 5.72 -17.48
C MET A 35 3.73 4.51 -16.69
N VAL A 36 3.66 4.61 -15.38
CA VAL A 36 3.83 3.48 -14.45
C VAL A 36 2.54 3.27 -13.68
N VAL A 37 1.99 2.06 -13.76
CA VAL A 37 0.80 1.64 -13.02
C VAL A 37 1.21 0.59 -12.00
N LEU A 38 0.90 0.84 -10.74
CA LEU A 38 1.07 -0.14 -9.66
C LEU A 38 -0.28 -0.77 -9.36
N ASP A 39 -0.40 -2.08 -9.52
CA ASP A 39 -1.54 -2.85 -9.01
C ASP A 39 -1.22 -3.37 -7.60
N GLU A 40 -2.22 -3.47 -6.73
CA GLU A 40 -2.05 -3.80 -5.30
C GLU A 40 -0.96 -2.95 -4.65
N ALA A 41 -1.08 -1.62 -4.81
CA ALA A 41 -0.05 -0.65 -4.43
C ALA A 41 0.27 -0.62 -2.94
N GLN A 42 -0.51 -1.29 -2.07
CA GLN A 42 -0.11 -1.54 -0.68
C GLN A 42 1.22 -2.32 -0.56
N ALA A 43 1.67 -2.95 -1.63
CA ALA A 43 2.99 -3.60 -1.69
C ALA A 43 4.16 -2.62 -1.44
N ILE A 44 3.95 -1.30 -1.64
CA ILE A 44 4.95 -0.26 -1.38
C ILE A 44 4.66 0.57 -0.12
N LYS A 45 3.78 0.12 0.76
CA LYS A 45 3.42 0.85 2.00
C LYS A 45 4.62 1.07 2.93
N ASN A 46 5.53 0.12 3.03
CA ASN A 46 6.73 0.25 3.85
C ASN A 46 7.87 0.90 3.07
N ALA A 47 8.12 2.18 3.33
CA ALA A 47 9.16 2.97 2.69
C ALA A 47 10.59 2.41 2.91
N GLY A 48 10.81 1.62 3.97
CA GLY A 48 12.12 1.06 4.33
C GLY A 48 12.55 -0.13 3.47
N THR A 49 11.66 -0.79 2.75
CA THR A 49 12.01 -2.00 2.00
C THR A 49 12.80 -1.70 0.72
N LYS A 50 13.68 -2.63 0.33
CA LYS A 50 14.44 -2.55 -0.93
C LYS A 50 13.49 -2.44 -2.14
N GLN A 51 12.41 -3.21 -2.12
CA GLN A 51 11.38 -3.20 -3.16
C GLN A 51 10.75 -1.83 -3.32
N THR A 52 10.26 -1.22 -2.23
CA THR A 52 9.64 0.10 -2.25
C THR A 52 10.61 1.16 -2.76
N ARG A 53 11.84 1.13 -2.29
CA ARG A 53 12.88 2.06 -2.77
C ARG A 53 13.11 1.93 -4.28
N ALA A 54 13.24 0.70 -4.80
CA ALA A 54 13.40 0.48 -6.22
C ALA A 54 12.20 0.97 -7.04
N VAL A 55 10.98 0.74 -6.58
CA VAL A 55 9.77 1.24 -7.25
C VAL A 55 9.73 2.76 -7.27
N LYS A 56 10.13 3.42 -6.19
CA LYS A 56 10.17 4.88 -6.12
C LYS A 56 11.25 5.53 -7.01
N THR A 57 12.29 4.78 -7.42
CA THR A 57 13.30 5.27 -8.39
C THR A 57 12.84 5.18 -9.84
N LEU A 58 11.70 4.55 -10.13
CA LEU A 58 11.16 4.48 -11.49
C LEU A 58 10.93 5.90 -12.05
N LYS A 59 11.49 6.15 -13.22
CA LYS A 59 11.30 7.41 -13.94
C LYS A 59 10.03 7.32 -14.78
N ALA A 60 9.04 8.14 -14.48
CA ALA A 60 7.76 8.12 -15.20
C ALA A 60 7.16 9.53 -15.28
N ARG A 61 6.55 9.83 -16.45
CA ARG A 61 5.78 11.07 -16.65
C ARG A 61 4.46 11.03 -15.89
N HIS A 62 3.81 9.87 -15.91
CA HIS A 62 2.53 9.64 -15.24
C HIS A 62 2.64 8.45 -14.29
N ARG A 63 1.98 8.54 -13.15
CA ARG A 63 1.98 7.49 -12.13
C ARG A 63 0.56 7.23 -11.66
N LEU A 64 0.19 5.96 -11.60
CA LEU A 64 -1.10 5.49 -11.12
C LEU A 64 -0.89 4.38 -10.11
N ALA A 65 -1.68 4.38 -9.05
CA ALA A 65 -1.68 3.32 -8.04
C ALA A 65 -3.10 2.80 -7.85
N LEU A 66 -3.27 1.50 -8.01
CA LEU A 66 -4.52 0.79 -7.77
C LEU A 66 -4.40 0.04 -6.46
N THR A 67 -5.36 0.22 -5.56
CA THR A 67 -5.38 -0.48 -4.28
C THR A 67 -6.79 -0.53 -3.70
N GLY A 68 -7.15 -1.66 -3.12
CA GLY A 68 -8.39 -1.79 -2.33
C GLY A 68 -8.28 -1.19 -0.93
N THR A 69 -7.07 -1.05 -0.41
CA THR A 69 -6.76 -0.63 0.97
C THR A 69 -5.66 0.43 0.99
N PRO A 70 -5.96 1.69 0.63
CA PRO A 70 -4.93 2.74 0.54
C PRO A 70 -4.27 3.07 1.89
N ILE A 71 -4.99 2.87 2.98
CA ILE A 71 -4.51 3.05 4.36
C ILE A 71 -4.96 1.83 5.16
N GLU A 72 -4.03 0.94 5.47
CA GLU A 72 -4.33 -0.28 6.24
C GLU A 72 -4.01 -0.09 7.73
N ASN A 73 -2.78 0.29 8.05
CA ASN A 73 -2.26 0.21 9.41
C ASN A 73 -1.68 1.52 9.92
N SER A 74 -1.24 2.42 9.05
CA SER A 74 -0.57 3.64 9.48
C SER A 74 -0.65 4.77 8.47
N LEU A 75 -0.40 5.98 8.97
CA LEU A 75 -0.27 7.18 8.17
C LEU A 75 1.00 7.16 7.30
N GLY A 76 2.00 6.40 7.70
CA GLY A 76 3.18 6.12 6.90
C GLY A 76 2.86 5.39 5.60
N ASP A 77 1.81 4.55 5.59
CA ASP A 77 1.33 3.87 4.38
C ASP A 77 0.85 4.90 3.34
N LEU A 78 0.04 5.87 3.80
CA LEU A 78 -0.42 6.97 2.95
C LEU A 78 0.75 7.79 2.41
N TRP A 79 1.69 8.16 3.29
CA TRP A 79 2.88 8.91 2.88
C TRP A 79 3.66 8.15 1.81
N SER A 80 3.92 6.86 2.02
CA SER A 80 4.71 6.06 1.08
C SER A 80 4.07 5.97 -0.30
N LEU A 81 2.73 5.87 -0.35
CA LEU A 81 1.97 5.85 -1.60
C LEU A 81 2.05 7.20 -2.32
N PHE A 82 1.85 8.31 -1.60
CA PHE A 82 1.91 9.64 -2.19
C PHE A 82 3.33 10.09 -2.55
N ASP A 83 4.35 9.60 -1.85
CA ASP A 83 5.75 9.82 -2.22
C ASP A 83 6.11 9.12 -3.57
N PHE A 84 5.42 8.02 -3.90
CA PHE A 84 5.48 7.45 -5.25
C PHE A 84 4.66 8.26 -6.25
N LEU A 85 3.39 8.57 -5.97
CA LEU A 85 2.47 9.23 -6.91
C LEU A 85 2.87 10.66 -7.24
N SER A 86 3.22 11.43 -6.22
CA SER A 86 3.51 12.87 -6.28
C SER A 86 4.64 13.19 -5.30
N PRO A 87 5.90 12.91 -5.66
CA PRO A 87 7.03 13.13 -4.77
C PRO A 87 7.06 14.56 -4.22
N GLY A 88 7.21 14.69 -2.90
CA GLY A 88 7.26 15.97 -2.21
C GLY A 88 5.91 16.56 -1.80
N LEU A 89 4.77 16.06 -2.28
CA LEU A 89 3.44 16.58 -1.94
C LEU A 89 3.17 16.59 -0.43
N LEU A 90 3.59 15.54 0.27
CA LEU A 90 3.44 15.39 1.72
C LEU A 90 4.72 15.74 2.51
N GLY A 91 5.73 16.29 1.85
CA GLY A 91 7.04 16.55 2.45
C GLY A 91 7.83 15.28 2.78
N ASP A 92 8.84 15.39 3.63
CA ASP A 92 9.59 14.23 4.10
C ASP A 92 8.82 13.43 5.16
N LEU A 93 9.13 12.12 5.28
CA LEU A 93 8.43 11.20 6.17
C LEU A 93 8.45 11.68 7.64
N LYS A 94 9.59 12.16 8.15
CA LYS A 94 9.72 12.56 9.54
C LYS A 94 8.85 13.78 9.85
N THR A 95 8.84 14.75 8.95
CA THR A 95 8.00 15.96 9.07
C THR A 95 6.52 15.59 8.98
N PHE A 96 6.15 14.72 8.04
CA PHE A 96 4.78 14.24 7.91
C PHE A 96 4.32 13.49 9.17
N GLU A 97 5.10 12.52 9.66
CA GLU A 97 4.78 11.77 10.88
C GLU A 97 4.63 12.70 12.09
N ARG A 98 5.52 13.70 12.23
CA ARG A 98 5.42 14.71 13.30
C ARG A 98 4.15 15.54 13.19
N PHE A 99 3.77 15.92 11.97
CA PHE A 99 2.57 16.71 11.71
C PHE A 99 1.29 15.94 12.04
N VAL A 100 1.24 14.64 11.74
CA VAL A 100 0.03 13.82 11.93
C VAL A 100 0.01 13.03 13.25
N ARG A 101 1.07 13.14 14.08
CA ARG A 101 1.08 12.47 15.41
C ARG A 101 -0.16 12.84 16.20
N PRO A 102 -0.78 11.86 16.88
CA PRO A 102 -1.88 12.13 17.82
C PRO A 102 -1.38 13.12 18.88
N THR A 103 -2.01 14.26 18.97
CA THR A 103 -1.93 15.17 20.09
C THR A 103 -3.28 15.14 20.78
N GLU A 104 -3.29 15.20 22.10
CA GLU A 104 -4.53 15.32 22.87
C GLU A 104 -5.17 16.63 22.46
N ASN A 105 -6.16 16.64 21.58
CA ASN A 105 -7.07 17.76 21.34
C ASN A 105 -7.56 17.85 19.90
N GLN A 106 -8.53 18.74 19.68
CA GLN A 106 -9.14 19.14 18.38
C GLN A 106 -8.12 19.48 17.26
N GLU A 107 -6.88 19.78 17.59
CA GLU A 107 -5.80 20.04 16.60
C GLU A 107 -5.49 18.81 15.73
N HIS A 108 -5.50 17.60 16.28
CA HIS A 108 -5.27 16.39 15.49
C HIS A 108 -6.31 16.24 14.37
N MET A 109 -7.58 16.48 14.69
CA MET A 109 -8.66 16.42 13.70
C MET A 109 -8.50 17.48 12.61
N LYS A 110 -8.04 18.69 12.97
CA LYS A 110 -7.78 19.77 11.99
C LYS A 110 -6.62 19.42 11.06
N ARG A 111 -5.51 18.90 11.60
CA ARG A 111 -4.32 18.47 10.81
C ARG A 111 -4.70 17.33 9.85
N TRP A 112 -5.46 16.36 10.33
CA TRP A 112 -5.96 15.27 9.51
C TRP A 112 -6.92 15.76 8.40
N GLY A 113 -7.77 16.71 8.73
CA GLY A 113 -8.63 17.38 7.76
C GLY A 113 -7.85 18.08 6.65
N ALA A 114 -6.71 18.71 6.99
CA ALA A 114 -5.84 19.36 6.02
C ALA A 114 -5.18 18.33 5.08
N VAL A 115 -4.63 17.24 5.61
CA VAL A 115 -4.06 16.15 4.78
C VAL A 115 -5.13 15.57 3.86
N ARG A 116 -6.33 15.27 4.39
CA ARG A 116 -7.44 14.75 3.58
C ARG A 116 -7.83 15.69 2.44
N LYS A 117 -7.91 16.99 2.69
CA LYS A 117 -8.19 18.00 1.65
C LYS A 117 -7.11 18.02 0.59
N LEU A 118 -5.84 17.91 0.98
CA LEU A 118 -4.69 17.93 0.07
C LEU A 118 -4.68 16.71 -0.85
N VAL A 119 -4.94 15.51 -0.33
CA VAL A 119 -4.86 14.26 -1.11
C VAL A 119 -6.15 13.94 -1.89
N ARG A 120 -7.28 14.48 -1.49
CA ARG A 120 -8.59 14.20 -2.09
C ARG A 120 -8.64 14.32 -3.61
N PRO A 121 -8.06 15.35 -4.25
CA PRO A 121 -8.10 15.50 -5.71
C PRO A 121 -7.40 14.37 -6.47
N PHE A 122 -6.51 13.62 -5.81
CA PHE A 122 -5.73 12.54 -6.41
C PHE A 122 -6.34 11.15 -6.16
N ILE A 123 -7.45 11.07 -5.41
CA ILE A 123 -8.05 9.78 -5.02
C ILE A 123 -9.41 9.62 -5.69
N LEU A 124 -9.52 8.57 -6.50
CA LEU A 124 -10.79 8.09 -7.01
C LEU A 124 -11.19 6.81 -6.28
N ARG A 125 -12.21 6.90 -5.43
CA ARG A 125 -12.74 5.74 -4.71
C ARG A 125 -14.09 5.33 -5.29
N ARG A 126 -14.19 4.05 -5.66
CA ARG A 126 -15.44 3.42 -6.10
C ARG A 126 -15.78 2.28 -5.14
N LEU A 127 -17.03 2.25 -4.70
CA LEU A 127 -17.52 1.18 -3.84
C LEU A 127 -18.16 0.09 -4.70
N LYS A 128 -17.93 -1.18 -4.35
CA LYS A 128 -18.55 -2.33 -5.03
C LYS A 128 -20.08 -2.35 -4.87
N THR A 129 -20.60 -1.67 -3.86
CA THR A 129 -22.05 -1.49 -3.61
C THR A 129 -22.69 -0.40 -4.46
N ASP A 130 -21.90 0.38 -5.18
CA ASP A 130 -22.41 1.44 -6.05
C ASP A 130 -22.82 0.85 -7.41
N ARG A 131 -24.12 0.58 -7.54
CA ARG A 131 -24.71 0.00 -8.76
C ARG A 131 -24.60 0.91 -9.99
N SER A 132 -24.35 2.20 -9.81
CA SER A 132 -24.11 3.12 -10.94
C SER A 132 -22.76 2.88 -11.59
N VAL A 133 -21.83 2.24 -10.88
CA VAL A 133 -20.49 1.91 -11.37
C VAL A 133 -20.43 0.48 -11.92
N ILE A 134 -21.06 -0.48 -11.22
CA ILE A 134 -21.08 -1.90 -11.62
C ILE A 134 -22.49 -2.44 -11.32
N ALA A 135 -23.30 -2.63 -12.38
CA ALA A 135 -24.66 -3.11 -12.27
C ALA A 135 -24.75 -4.62 -11.98
N ASP A 136 -23.75 -5.39 -12.40
CA ASP A 136 -23.82 -6.86 -12.48
C ASP A 136 -23.24 -7.59 -11.25
N LEU A 137 -22.78 -6.85 -10.21
CA LEU A 137 -22.30 -7.49 -9.00
C LEU A 137 -23.48 -7.98 -8.14
N PRO A 138 -23.47 -9.27 -7.73
CA PRO A 138 -24.44 -9.79 -6.78
C PRO A 138 -24.29 -9.10 -5.43
N ASP A 139 -25.37 -9.11 -4.65
CA ASP A 139 -25.33 -8.58 -3.28
C ASP A 139 -24.35 -9.39 -2.42
N LYS A 140 -23.64 -8.68 -1.53
CA LYS A 140 -22.69 -9.33 -0.62
C LYS A 140 -23.46 -10.18 0.39
N THR A 141 -23.20 -11.48 0.40
CA THR A 141 -23.73 -12.39 1.41
C THR A 141 -22.61 -12.73 2.40
N GLU A 142 -22.86 -12.53 3.69
CA GLU A 142 -21.91 -12.85 4.76
C GLU A 142 -22.42 -14.01 5.59
N PHE A 143 -21.59 -15.02 5.78
CA PHE A 143 -21.86 -16.14 6.67
C PHE A 143 -20.83 -16.15 7.79
N SER A 144 -21.30 -16.19 9.03
CA SER A 144 -20.44 -16.42 10.18
C SER A 144 -20.42 -17.90 10.53
N THR A 145 -19.25 -18.50 10.55
CA THR A 145 -19.05 -19.89 10.95
C THR A 145 -18.12 -19.93 12.15
N GLU A 146 -18.56 -20.56 13.24
CA GLU A 146 -17.73 -20.79 14.41
C GLU A 146 -16.84 -22.00 14.20
N CYS A 147 -15.54 -21.83 14.43
CA CYS A 147 -14.55 -22.90 14.40
C CYS A 147 -13.94 -23.07 15.77
N PHE A 148 -14.05 -24.27 16.32
CA PHE A 148 -13.43 -24.59 17.62
C PHE A 148 -11.97 -25.02 17.44
N LEU A 149 -11.13 -24.61 18.40
CA LEU A 149 -9.75 -25.07 18.45
C LEU A 149 -9.69 -26.58 18.70
N SER A 150 -8.80 -27.27 18.02
CA SER A 150 -8.45 -28.63 18.39
C SER A 150 -7.86 -28.69 19.82
N ARG A 151 -7.95 -29.82 20.50
CA ARG A 151 -7.41 -30.00 21.86
C ARG A 151 -5.94 -29.57 21.94
N ARG A 152 -5.14 -29.88 20.93
CA ARG A 152 -3.72 -29.50 20.85
C ARG A 152 -3.52 -27.98 20.73
N GLN A 153 -4.33 -27.32 19.92
CA GLN A 153 -4.30 -25.87 19.76
C GLN A 153 -4.75 -25.16 21.04
N ALA A 154 -5.82 -25.64 21.68
CA ALA A 154 -6.30 -25.08 22.95
C ALA A 154 -5.25 -25.20 24.05
N ALA A 155 -4.57 -26.35 24.17
CA ALA A 155 -3.51 -26.54 25.14
C ALA A 155 -2.30 -25.63 24.89
N LEU A 156 -1.91 -25.46 23.62
CA LEU A 156 -0.83 -24.55 23.24
C LEU A 156 -1.19 -23.09 23.57
N TYR A 157 -2.41 -22.68 23.26
CA TYR A 157 -2.90 -21.33 23.57
C TYR A 157 -2.89 -21.06 25.09
N GLN A 158 -3.44 -21.99 25.89
CA GLN A 158 -3.41 -21.86 27.34
C GLN A 158 -2.00 -21.75 27.91
N LYS A 159 -1.08 -22.58 27.41
CA LYS A 159 0.32 -22.54 27.85
C LYS A 159 0.95 -21.16 27.56
N THR A 160 0.74 -20.63 26.32
CA THR A 160 1.26 -19.30 25.93
C THR A 160 0.68 -18.19 26.81
N VAL A 161 -0.62 -18.23 27.11
CA VAL A 161 -1.26 -17.23 27.98
C VAL A 161 -0.67 -17.30 29.42
N GLN A 162 -0.50 -18.51 29.99
CA GLN A 162 0.10 -18.67 31.31
C GLN A 162 1.56 -18.19 31.39
N GLU A 163 2.36 -18.47 30.35
CA GLU A 163 3.74 -17.97 30.24
C GLU A 163 3.76 -16.43 30.16
N PHE A 164 2.84 -15.84 29.45
CA PHE A 164 2.71 -14.38 29.34
C PHE A 164 2.30 -13.75 30.66
N GLU A 165 1.31 -14.30 31.37
CA GLU A 165 0.88 -13.85 32.69
C GLU A 165 1.98 -13.95 33.75
N ALA A 166 2.81 -15.00 33.67
CA ALA A 166 3.96 -15.19 34.58
C ALA A 166 5.06 -14.14 34.33
N THR A 167 5.18 -13.65 33.09
CA THR A 167 6.20 -12.63 32.70
C THR A 167 5.77 -11.22 33.11
N LEU A 168 4.48 -10.98 33.31
CA LEU A 168 3.91 -9.68 33.69
C LEU A 168 3.85 -9.45 35.22
N LYS A 169 4.13 -10.48 36.03
CA LYS A 169 4.27 -10.40 37.50
C LYS A 169 5.73 -10.23 37.89
#